data_2659fa818c86de734fe97b7f9cc164dc
#
_entry.id   2659fa818c86de734fe97b7f9cc164dc
#
_cell.length_a   1.000
_cell.length_b   1.000
_cell.length_c   1.000
_cell.angle_alpha   90.00
_cell.angle_beta   90.00
_cell.angle_gamma   90.00
#
_symmetry.space_group_name_H-M   'P 1'
#
loop_
_entity.id
_entity.type
_entity.pdbx_description
1 polymer ?
#
loop_
_entity_poly.entity_id
_entity_poly.type
_entity_poly.pdbx_seq_one_letter_code
_entity_poly.pdbx_strand_id
1 'polypeptide(L)'
;MGGYGRGSGTDCKAGSLTRHSHRDHPTIERVGGLELIAIPPITLEPQPGQVAVRWLGQGGFAFRSPNGVIWLVDPYLSDFGREGPAVRLVPPPVDPGTVVCDAVLCTHAHSDHTDPVSLRAIAAVSPDARFFGCAEAVKTIRDDANVASRQVKTVVIGDRNVSVRGMRQPVSDVNADVVFAEHSGDACGFVFHVGDGTRPFRIYVTGDTLYNSDLVSEATRDVDLLCVCINGKWGNMSAGEAARLTGETGAKRVIPMHYGVMANNTVDPATFVDEVALQGVQAQVRLLGIGESWLLSF
;
A
#
# COMPACT_ATOMS: atom_id res chain seq x y z
N MET A 1 -64.16 23.49 -46.41
CA MET A 1 -64.66 22.11 -46.32
C MET A 1 -63.64 21.27 -45.62
N GLY A 2 -63.93 20.85 -44.48
CA GLY A 2 -63.77 19.60 -43.79
C GLY A 2 -62.30 19.22 -43.43
N GLY A 3 -61.86 18.89 -42.28
CA GLY A 3 -62.51 18.58 -41.02
C GLY A 3 -61.55 17.78 -40.18
N TYR A 4 -61.48 18.09 -38.91
CA TYR A 4 -61.23 17.23 -37.76
C TYR A 4 -60.07 16.29 -37.67
N GLY A 5 -59.34 16.41 -36.57
CA GLY A 5 -58.94 15.35 -35.63
C GLY A 5 -57.94 15.73 -34.55
N ARG A 6 -58.45 15.79 -33.33
CA ARG A 6 -57.70 16.03 -32.08
C ARG A 6 -56.93 14.75 -31.66
N GLY A 7 -55.81 14.91 -31.00
CA GLY A 7 -55.13 13.88 -30.25
C GLY A 7 -54.15 14.45 -29.23
N SER A 8 -54.54 14.46 -27.97
CA SER A 8 -53.77 14.85 -26.78
C SER A 8 -52.60 13.89 -26.53
N GLY A 9 -51.42 14.40 -26.41
CA GLY A 9 -50.24 13.63 -25.99
C GLY A 9 -49.73 14.14 -24.64
N THR A 10 -49.67 13.27 -23.72
CA THR A 10 -49.17 13.43 -22.34
C THR A 10 -47.66 13.52 -22.29
N ASP A 11 -47.15 14.56 -21.60
CA ASP A 11 -45.76 14.72 -21.23
C ASP A 11 -45.26 13.58 -20.36
N CYS A 12 -44.29 12.78 -20.85
CA CYS A 12 -43.45 11.91 -20.03
C CYS A 12 -42.14 12.61 -19.72
N LYS A 13 -41.97 13.03 -18.46
CA LYS A 13 -40.71 13.48 -17.91
C LYS A 13 -39.67 12.35 -18.00
N ALA A 14 -38.60 12.56 -18.74
CA ALA A 14 -37.43 11.71 -18.76
C ALA A 14 -36.68 11.84 -17.42
N GLY A 15 -36.74 10.79 -16.60
CA GLY A 15 -35.92 10.66 -15.42
C GLY A 15 -34.47 10.43 -15.83
N SER A 16 -33.60 11.27 -15.31
CA SER A 16 -32.13 11.15 -15.40
C SER A 16 -31.69 9.89 -14.68
N LEU A 17 -31.42 8.84 -15.43
CA LEU A 17 -30.69 7.66 -14.92
C LEU A 17 -29.23 8.00 -14.85
N THR A 18 -28.72 8.26 -13.64
CA THR A 18 -27.30 8.26 -13.33
C THR A 18 -26.74 6.87 -13.63
N ARG A 19 -25.97 6.76 -14.70
CA ARG A 19 -25.18 5.55 -15.00
C ARG A 19 -24.11 5.41 -13.95
N HIS A 20 -24.29 4.50 -13.02
CA HIS A 20 -23.17 3.94 -12.24
C HIS A 20 -22.31 3.18 -13.26
N SER A 21 -21.09 3.65 -13.45
CA SER A 21 -20.09 2.93 -14.23
C SER A 21 -19.72 1.66 -13.47
N HIS A 22 -20.35 0.54 -13.84
CA HIS A 22 -19.81 -0.76 -13.50
C HIS A 22 -18.40 -0.83 -14.15
N ARG A 23 -17.37 -0.96 -13.33
CA ARG A 23 -16.04 -1.33 -13.82
C ARG A 23 -16.18 -2.73 -14.43
N ASP A 24 -15.90 -2.84 -15.71
CA ASP A 24 -15.81 -4.13 -16.39
C ASP A 24 -14.81 -5.02 -15.66
N HIS A 25 -15.15 -6.27 -15.45
CA HIS A 25 -14.30 -7.29 -14.86
C HIS A 25 -13.00 -7.41 -15.65
N PRO A 26 -11.87 -7.74 -14.97
CA PRO A 26 -10.58 -7.87 -15.63
C PRO A 26 -10.65 -8.90 -16.75
N THR A 27 -10.08 -8.53 -17.89
CA THR A 27 -9.97 -9.38 -19.08
C THR A 27 -9.10 -10.60 -18.75
N ILE A 28 -9.62 -11.79 -18.98
CA ILE A 28 -8.91 -13.06 -18.77
C ILE A 28 -7.97 -13.27 -19.95
N GLU A 29 -6.67 -13.20 -19.74
CA GLU A 29 -5.68 -13.64 -20.73
C GLU A 29 -5.30 -15.10 -20.48
N ARG A 30 -5.33 -15.92 -21.54
CA ARG A 30 -4.91 -17.32 -21.47
C ARG A 30 -3.42 -17.44 -21.74
N VAL A 31 -2.68 -17.89 -20.74
CA VAL A 31 -1.28 -18.33 -20.90
C VAL A 31 -1.20 -19.81 -20.56
N GLY A 32 -0.89 -20.65 -21.58
CA GLY A 32 -0.60 -22.05 -21.36
C GLY A 32 -1.77 -22.95 -20.92
N GLY A 33 -3.04 -22.60 -21.24
CA GLY A 33 -4.21 -23.47 -20.99
C GLY A 33 -4.77 -23.42 -19.56
N LEU A 34 -4.18 -22.65 -18.64
CA LEU A 34 -4.73 -22.30 -17.33
C LEU A 34 -5.29 -20.89 -17.37
N GLU A 35 -6.54 -20.71 -16.93
CA GLU A 35 -7.10 -19.37 -16.71
C GLU A 35 -6.48 -18.80 -15.43
N LEU A 36 -5.60 -17.80 -15.57
CA LEU A 36 -5.14 -16.99 -14.44
C LEU A 36 -6.27 -16.02 -14.07
N ILE A 37 -6.93 -16.29 -12.96
CA ILE A 37 -7.91 -15.37 -12.38
C ILE A 37 -7.14 -14.28 -11.65
N ALA A 38 -7.14 -13.06 -12.19
CA ALA A 38 -6.57 -11.90 -11.51
C ALA A 38 -7.41 -11.57 -10.26
N ILE A 39 -6.77 -11.58 -9.10
CA ILE A 39 -7.42 -11.37 -7.81
C ILE A 39 -6.89 -10.06 -7.21
N PRO A 40 -7.74 -9.16 -6.72
CA PRO A 40 -7.25 -8.01 -5.98
C PRO A 40 -6.51 -8.48 -4.71
N PRO A 41 -5.34 -7.87 -4.38
CA PRO A 41 -4.53 -8.24 -3.22
C PRO A 41 -5.25 -8.01 -1.89
N ILE A 42 -6.33 -7.25 -1.94
CA ILE A 42 -7.22 -6.96 -0.81
C ILE A 42 -8.68 -7.05 -1.29
N THR A 43 -9.43 -7.96 -0.68
CA THR A 43 -10.83 -8.25 -1.06
C THR A 43 -11.85 -7.41 -0.29
N LEU A 44 -11.44 -6.78 0.84
CA LEU A 44 -12.31 -5.87 1.58
C LEU A 44 -12.65 -4.64 0.72
N GLU A 45 -13.92 -4.29 0.65
CA GLU A 45 -14.45 -3.15 -0.10
C GLU A 45 -14.82 -2.03 0.88
N PRO A 46 -13.93 -1.03 1.09
CA PRO A 46 -14.23 0.07 1.97
C PRO A 46 -15.36 0.94 1.42
N GLN A 47 -16.24 1.37 2.29
CA GLN A 47 -17.27 2.35 2.00
C GLN A 47 -16.71 3.78 2.14
N PRO A 48 -17.42 4.84 1.69
CA PRO A 48 -17.04 6.21 1.99
C PRO A 48 -16.74 6.41 3.48
N GLY A 49 -15.61 7.04 3.81
CA GLY A 49 -15.12 7.17 5.17
C GLY A 49 -14.38 5.94 5.72
N GLN A 50 -13.99 5.01 4.86
CA GLN A 50 -13.23 3.82 5.24
C GLN A 50 -12.01 3.63 4.35
N VAL A 51 -11.00 2.91 4.84
CA VAL A 51 -9.86 2.37 4.08
C VAL A 51 -9.61 0.94 4.51
N ALA A 52 -9.28 0.07 3.58
CA ALA A 52 -8.88 -1.29 3.89
C ALA A 52 -7.36 -1.43 3.82
N VAL A 53 -6.77 -2.14 4.77
CA VAL A 53 -5.36 -2.53 4.81
C VAL A 53 -5.23 -4.04 4.91
N ARG A 54 -4.25 -4.63 4.24
CA ARG A 54 -3.83 -6.02 4.37
C ARG A 54 -2.33 -6.07 4.57
N TRP A 55 -1.87 -6.76 5.61
CA TRP A 55 -0.43 -6.98 5.80
C TRP A 55 0.03 -8.18 4.98
N LEU A 56 1.02 -7.99 4.15
CA LEU A 56 1.57 -9.02 3.26
C LEU A 56 2.78 -9.75 3.87
N GLY A 57 3.20 -9.32 5.05
CA GLY A 57 4.44 -9.76 5.72
C GLY A 57 5.62 -8.83 5.45
N GLN A 58 6.66 -8.90 6.26
CA GLN A 58 7.84 -8.01 6.24
C GLN A 58 7.40 -6.53 6.31
N GLY A 59 7.91 -5.68 5.43
CA GLY A 59 7.45 -4.30 5.21
C GLY A 59 6.22 -4.18 4.30
N GLY A 60 5.68 -5.31 3.80
CA GLY A 60 4.70 -5.35 2.73
C GLY A 60 3.27 -5.07 3.15
N PHE A 61 2.58 -4.15 2.47
CA PHE A 61 1.17 -3.86 2.66
C PHE A 61 0.43 -3.73 1.34
N ALA A 62 -0.86 -4.08 1.35
CA ALA A 62 -1.83 -3.71 0.34
C ALA A 62 -2.91 -2.84 0.98
N PHE A 63 -3.32 -1.79 0.27
CA PHE A 63 -4.36 -0.86 0.70
C PHE A 63 -5.42 -0.73 -0.39
N ARG A 64 -6.66 -0.42 0.02
CA ARG A 64 -7.75 -0.08 -0.90
C ARG A 64 -8.51 1.13 -0.38
N SER A 65 -8.66 2.14 -1.26
CA SER A 65 -9.43 3.35 -0.95
C SER A 65 -10.94 3.14 -1.17
N PRO A 66 -11.81 4.02 -0.65
CA PRO A 66 -13.25 3.95 -0.89
C PRO A 66 -13.63 4.07 -2.37
N ASN A 67 -12.84 4.80 -3.17
CA ASN A 67 -13.07 4.88 -4.62
C ASN A 67 -12.42 3.72 -5.39
N GLY A 68 -11.91 2.72 -4.66
CA GLY A 68 -11.40 1.46 -5.19
C GLY A 68 -9.99 1.52 -5.77
N VAL A 69 -9.20 2.56 -5.48
CA VAL A 69 -7.77 2.58 -5.80
C VAL A 69 -7.07 1.55 -4.93
N ILE A 70 -6.31 0.65 -5.55
CA ILE A 70 -5.53 -0.39 -4.88
C ILE A 70 -4.05 -0.08 -5.05
N TRP A 71 -3.34 0.06 -3.94
CA TRP A 71 -1.88 0.25 -3.99
C TRP A 71 -1.16 -0.66 -3.00
N LEU A 72 0.07 -1.02 -3.36
CA LEU A 72 0.94 -1.83 -2.55
C LEU A 72 2.16 -1.01 -2.13
N VAL A 73 2.68 -1.32 -0.94
CA VAL A 73 3.98 -0.89 -0.48
C VAL A 73 4.83 -2.13 -0.24
N ASP A 74 6.05 -2.15 -0.73
CA ASP A 74 7.08 -3.18 -0.52
C ASP A 74 6.56 -4.63 -0.64
N PRO A 75 5.90 -5.02 -1.75
CA PRO A 75 5.28 -6.34 -1.87
C PRO A 75 6.34 -7.45 -2.05
N TYR A 76 6.75 -8.07 -0.95
CA TYR A 76 7.68 -9.18 -0.90
C TYR A 76 6.93 -10.53 -0.91
N LEU A 77 6.64 -11.04 -2.10
CA LEU A 77 5.77 -12.19 -2.35
C LEU A 77 6.48 -13.37 -3.03
N SER A 78 7.82 -13.40 -2.96
CA SER A 78 8.65 -14.50 -3.47
C SER A 78 9.69 -14.95 -2.45
N ASP A 79 10.55 -15.88 -2.86
CA ASP A 79 11.72 -16.31 -2.09
C ASP A 79 13.02 -15.68 -2.60
N PHE A 80 12.94 -14.59 -3.37
CA PHE A 80 14.12 -13.90 -3.90
C PHE A 80 14.99 -13.35 -2.77
N GLY A 81 16.32 -13.43 -2.96
CA GLY A 81 17.29 -12.98 -1.97
C GLY A 81 17.45 -13.92 -0.76
N ARG A 82 16.95 -15.16 -0.87
CA ARG A 82 17.00 -16.16 0.20
C ARG A 82 18.08 -17.17 -0.02
N GLU A 83 19.26 -16.86 0.50
CA GLU A 83 20.35 -17.79 0.56
C GLU A 83 20.82 -17.95 2.02
N GLY A 84 21.19 -19.16 2.41
CA GLY A 84 21.72 -19.46 3.75
C GLY A 84 20.67 -19.29 4.86
N PRO A 85 20.96 -18.52 5.94
CA PRO A 85 20.09 -18.42 7.11
C PRO A 85 18.83 -17.56 6.91
N ALA A 86 18.70 -16.90 5.77
CA ALA A 86 17.53 -16.08 5.45
C ALA A 86 16.33 -16.94 4.97
N VAL A 87 16.01 -17.98 5.73
CA VAL A 87 14.90 -18.88 5.39
C VAL A 87 13.57 -18.21 5.70
N ARG A 88 12.64 -18.29 4.76
CA ARG A 88 11.25 -17.84 4.95
C ARG A 88 10.53 -18.82 5.89
N LEU A 89 9.89 -18.28 6.93
CA LEU A 89 9.15 -19.09 7.93
C LEU A 89 7.75 -19.47 7.46
N VAL A 90 7.16 -18.65 6.58
CA VAL A 90 5.79 -18.82 6.08
C VAL A 90 5.73 -18.52 4.59
N PRO A 91 4.86 -19.19 3.81
CA PRO A 91 4.70 -18.87 2.40
C PRO A 91 4.15 -17.46 2.20
N PRO A 92 4.34 -16.85 1.01
CA PRO A 92 3.65 -15.61 0.65
C PRO A 92 2.12 -15.76 0.78
N PRO A 93 1.40 -14.76 1.28
CA PRO A 93 -0.05 -14.84 1.50
C PRO A 93 -0.87 -14.76 0.20
N VAL A 94 -0.24 -14.45 -0.92
CA VAL A 94 -0.84 -14.37 -2.26
C VAL A 94 0.23 -14.60 -3.32
N ASP A 95 -0.15 -15.21 -4.44
CA ASP A 95 0.71 -15.33 -5.62
C ASP A 95 0.82 -13.97 -6.32
N PRO A 96 2.03 -13.39 -6.48
CA PRO A 96 2.21 -12.10 -7.15
C PRO A 96 1.69 -12.10 -8.60
N GLY A 97 1.66 -13.24 -9.28
CA GLY A 97 1.08 -13.39 -10.63
C GLY A 97 -0.44 -13.26 -10.68
N THR A 98 -1.12 -13.13 -9.54
CA THR A 98 -2.57 -12.90 -9.47
C THR A 98 -2.94 -11.51 -8.93
N VAL A 99 -1.94 -10.73 -8.50
CA VAL A 99 -2.15 -9.44 -7.83
C VAL A 99 -2.45 -8.33 -8.82
N VAL A 100 -3.69 -7.84 -8.84
CA VAL A 100 -4.10 -6.67 -9.65
C VAL A 100 -4.13 -5.42 -8.77
N CYS A 101 -3.40 -4.38 -9.19
CA CYS A 101 -3.31 -3.11 -8.46
C CYS A 101 -3.19 -1.91 -9.41
N ASP A 102 -3.35 -0.71 -8.86
CA ASP A 102 -3.20 0.57 -9.56
C ASP A 102 -1.78 1.13 -9.38
N ALA A 103 -1.14 0.85 -8.25
CA ALA A 103 0.20 1.34 -7.96
C ALA A 103 0.99 0.40 -7.02
N VAL A 104 2.31 0.43 -7.16
CA VAL A 104 3.28 -0.17 -6.24
C VAL A 104 4.30 0.89 -5.85
N LEU A 105 4.59 1.02 -4.56
CA LEU A 105 5.59 1.95 -4.03
C LEU A 105 6.66 1.14 -3.28
N CYS A 106 7.93 1.35 -3.61
CA CYS A 106 9.05 0.71 -2.94
C CYS A 106 9.82 1.74 -2.12
N THR A 107 10.01 1.46 -0.82
CA THR A 107 10.66 2.38 0.12
C THR A 107 12.17 2.45 -0.10
N HIS A 108 12.80 1.33 -0.42
CA HIS A 108 14.25 1.22 -0.69
C HIS A 108 14.59 -0.06 -1.47
N ALA A 109 15.85 -0.22 -1.84
CA ALA A 109 16.30 -1.24 -2.80
C ALA A 109 16.58 -2.64 -2.22
N HIS A 110 16.45 -2.87 -0.90
CA HIS A 110 16.66 -4.21 -0.36
C HIS A 110 15.66 -5.21 -0.94
N SER A 111 16.10 -6.47 -1.09
CA SER A 111 15.35 -7.51 -1.80
C SER A 111 14.01 -7.90 -1.16
N ASP A 112 13.84 -7.66 0.15
CA ASP A 112 12.61 -7.88 0.88
C ASP A 112 11.63 -6.68 0.87
N HIS A 113 11.97 -5.62 0.10
CA HIS A 113 11.15 -4.44 -0.17
C HIS A 113 10.97 -4.20 -1.67
N THR A 114 12.05 -4.28 -2.45
CA THR A 114 12.02 -4.18 -3.92
C THR A 114 12.36 -5.55 -4.53
N ASP A 115 11.42 -6.49 -4.40
CA ASP A 115 11.56 -7.87 -4.88
C ASP A 115 11.31 -7.94 -6.40
N PRO A 116 12.34 -8.13 -7.23
CA PRO A 116 12.18 -8.11 -8.68
C PRO A 116 11.31 -9.25 -9.22
N VAL A 117 11.21 -10.37 -8.52
CA VAL A 117 10.37 -11.51 -8.92
C VAL A 117 8.90 -11.16 -8.72
N SER A 118 8.54 -10.65 -7.56
CA SER A 118 7.18 -10.18 -7.27
C SER A 118 6.77 -9.04 -8.17
N LEU A 119 7.64 -8.03 -8.35
CA LEU A 119 7.34 -6.83 -9.14
C LEU A 119 7.14 -7.16 -10.62
N ARG A 120 7.93 -8.07 -11.18
CA ARG A 120 7.76 -8.56 -12.56
C ARG A 120 6.42 -9.26 -12.74
N ALA A 121 6.05 -10.13 -11.81
CA ALA A 121 4.79 -10.87 -11.86
C ALA A 121 3.58 -9.93 -11.74
N ILE A 122 3.63 -8.97 -10.79
CA ILE A 122 2.58 -7.94 -10.63
C ILE A 122 2.45 -7.09 -11.90
N ALA A 123 3.57 -6.64 -12.49
CA ALA A 123 3.55 -5.82 -13.70
C ALA A 123 2.93 -6.54 -14.89
N ALA A 124 3.10 -7.86 -14.99
CA ALA A 124 2.54 -8.67 -16.05
C ALA A 124 1.00 -8.73 -16.00
N VAL A 125 0.41 -8.78 -14.78
CA VAL A 125 -1.06 -8.84 -14.60
C VAL A 125 -1.69 -7.47 -14.31
N SER A 126 -0.87 -6.44 -14.09
CA SER A 126 -1.28 -5.05 -13.85
C SER A 126 -0.60 -4.10 -14.86
N PRO A 127 -0.90 -4.22 -16.18
CA PRO A 127 -0.18 -3.48 -17.23
C PRO A 127 -0.35 -1.96 -17.19
N ASP A 128 -1.34 -1.48 -16.45
CA ASP A 128 -1.61 -0.05 -16.22
C ASP A 128 -1.12 0.44 -14.85
N ALA A 129 -0.56 -0.43 -14.00
CA ALA A 129 -0.04 -0.03 -12.71
C ALA A 129 1.17 0.91 -12.84
N ARG A 130 1.33 1.82 -11.88
CA ARG A 130 2.52 2.64 -11.73
C ARG A 130 3.40 2.09 -10.62
N PHE A 131 4.70 2.13 -10.86
CA PHE A 131 5.71 1.71 -9.91
C PHE A 131 6.53 2.93 -9.49
N PHE A 132 6.56 3.19 -8.19
CA PHE A 132 7.29 4.31 -7.59
C PHE A 132 8.40 3.75 -6.71
N GLY A 133 9.51 4.48 -6.60
CA GLY A 133 10.59 4.16 -5.67
C GLY A 133 11.64 5.25 -5.66
N CYS A 134 12.52 5.21 -4.66
CA CYS A 134 13.77 5.96 -4.65
C CYS A 134 14.66 5.55 -5.84
N ALA A 135 15.73 6.26 -6.13
CA ALA A 135 16.51 6.03 -7.34
C ALA A 135 17.13 4.62 -7.41
N GLU A 136 17.61 4.09 -6.27
CA GLU A 136 18.15 2.72 -6.20
C GLU A 136 17.05 1.66 -6.40
N ALA A 137 15.89 1.82 -5.78
CA ALA A 137 14.75 0.93 -5.98
C ALA A 137 14.26 0.96 -7.45
N VAL A 138 14.19 2.15 -8.06
CA VAL A 138 13.82 2.31 -9.48
C VAL A 138 14.78 1.58 -10.40
N LYS A 139 16.07 1.54 -10.08
CA LYS A 139 17.03 0.75 -10.84
C LYS A 139 16.66 -0.74 -10.82
N THR A 140 16.42 -1.32 -9.64
CA THR A 140 15.99 -2.72 -9.51
C THR A 140 14.65 -2.98 -10.24
N ILE A 141 13.67 -2.06 -10.12
CA ILE A 141 12.38 -2.15 -10.80
C ILE A 141 12.54 -2.23 -12.32
N ARG A 142 13.43 -1.43 -12.91
CA ARG A 142 13.67 -1.41 -14.35
C ARG A 142 14.56 -2.55 -14.82
N ASP A 143 15.72 -2.71 -14.20
CA ASP A 143 16.80 -3.56 -14.70
C ASP A 143 16.56 -5.02 -14.32
N ASP A 144 16.15 -5.30 -13.08
CA ASP A 144 16.00 -6.66 -12.57
C ASP A 144 14.56 -7.18 -12.70
N ALA A 145 13.55 -6.36 -12.36
CA ALA A 145 12.15 -6.75 -12.52
C ALA A 145 11.64 -6.57 -13.97
N ASN A 146 12.38 -5.84 -14.81
CA ASN A 146 12.02 -5.58 -16.22
C ASN A 146 10.63 -4.92 -16.37
N VAL A 147 10.27 -4.03 -15.45
CA VAL A 147 9.04 -3.24 -15.55
C VAL A 147 9.22 -2.16 -16.60
N ALA A 148 8.24 -1.99 -17.47
CA ALA A 148 8.32 -1.04 -18.57
C ALA A 148 8.54 0.40 -18.06
N SER A 149 9.51 1.12 -18.63
CA SER A 149 9.92 2.47 -18.18
C SER A 149 8.75 3.48 -18.10
N ARG A 150 7.71 3.32 -18.95
CA ARG A 150 6.51 4.16 -18.90
C ARG A 150 5.71 4.03 -17.60
N GLN A 151 5.83 2.89 -16.92
CA GLN A 151 5.14 2.61 -15.65
C GLN A 151 5.93 3.10 -14.43
N VAL A 152 7.24 3.35 -14.57
CA VAL A 152 8.15 3.59 -13.45
C VAL A 152 8.38 5.09 -13.25
N LYS A 153 8.32 5.51 -11.99
CA LYS A 153 8.59 6.89 -11.55
C LYS A 153 9.54 6.89 -10.37
N THR A 154 10.60 7.68 -10.47
CA THR A 154 11.45 8.00 -9.31
C THR A 154 10.75 9.03 -8.44
N VAL A 155 10.85 8.83 -7.13
CA VAL A 155 10.44 9.79 -6.09
C VAL A 155 11.64 10.12 -5.20
N VAL A 156 11.59 11.29 -4.58
CA VAL A 156 12.64 11.76 -3.68
C VAL A 156 12.04 12.28 -2.37
N ILE A 157 12.79 12.21 -1.28
CA ILE A 157 12.39 12.77 0.01
C ILE A 157 12.04 14.24 -0.18
N GLY A 158 10.87 14.65 0.31
CA GLY A 158 10.32 15.99 0.14
C GLY A 158 9.28 16.12 -0.97
N ASP A 159 9.14 15.15 -1.87
CA ASP A 159 8.03 15.13 -2.82
C ASP A 159 6.69 15.11 -2.07
N ARG A 160 5.76 15.94 -2.53
CA ARG A 160 4.44 16.12 -1.91
C ARG A 160 3.33 15.85 -2.92
N ASN A 161 2.21 15.31 -2.41
CA ASN A 161 0.99 15.07 -3.21
C ASN A 161 1.24 14.24 -4.48
N VAL A 162 2.14 13.26 -4.41
CA VAL A 162 2.37 12.32 -5.50
C VAL A 162 1.10 11.51 -5.71
N SER A 163 0.46 11.66 -6.88
CA SER A 163 -0.81 10.96 -7.16
C SER A 163 -0.60 9.46 -7.30
N VAL A 164 -1.22 8.69 -6.41
CA VAL A 164 -1.16 7.22 -6.38
C VAL A 164 -2.32 6.67 -7.20
N ARG A 165 -2.03 6.26 -8.44
CA ARG A 165 -3.03 5.77 -9.40
C ARG A 165 -2.40 5.02 -10.55
N GLY A 166 -3.19 4.18 -11.23
CA GLY A 166 -2.82 3.57 -12.51
C GLY A 166 -2.71 4.59 -13.64
N MET A 167 -2.08 4.21 -14.75
CA MET A 167 -1.82 5.09 -15.89
C MET A 167 -3.09 5.58 -16.57
N ARG A 168 -4.15 4.78 -16.57
CA ARG A 168 -5.44 5.09 -17.22
C ARG A 168 -6.49 5.72 -16.30
N GLN A 169 -6.21 5.83 -15.01
CA GLN A 169 -7.14 6.46 -14.07
C GLN A 169 -7.03 7.98 -14.18
N PRO A 170 -8.13 8.70 -14.47
CA PRO A 170 -8.08 10.15 -14.61
C PRO A 170 -7.89 10.87 -13.26
N VAL A 171 -8.43 10.30 -12.18
CA VAL A 171 -8.45 10.88 -10.84
C VAL A 171 -8.10 9.79 -9.82
N SER A 172 -7.48 10.19 -8.72
CA SER A 172 -7.24 9.35 -7.54
C SER A 172 -7.71 10.07 -6.30
N ASP A 173 -8.26 9.33 -5.35
CA ASP A 173 -8.52 9.77 -3.99
C ASP A 173 -7.35 9.44 -3.05
N VAL A 174 -6.18 9.07 -3.61
CA VAL A 174 -4.96 8.75 -2.86
C VAL A 174 -3.79 9.56 -3.39
N ASN A 175 -3.15 10.31 -2.49
CA ASN A 175 -1.88 10.95 -2.75
C ASN A 175 -0.86 10.51 -1.71
N ALA A 176 0.43 10.62 -2.01
CA ALA A 176 1.52 10.29 -1.11
C ALA A 176 2.49 11.46 -0.96
N ASP A 177 2.95 11.69 0.25
CA ASP A 177 4.16 12.47 0.55
C ASP A 177 5.30 11.50 0.79
N VAL A 178 6.47 11.84 0.25
CA VAL A 178 7.71 11.06 0.43
C VAL A 178 8.50 11.67 1.57
N VAL A 179 8.70 10.88 2.63
CA VAL A 179 9.28 11.36 3.89
C VAL A 179 10.62 10.67 4.18
N PHE A 180 11.38 11.27 5.08
CA PHE A 180 12.68 10.79 5.50
C PHE A 180 12.60 9.39 6.14
N ALA A 181 13.62 8.56 5.87
CA ALA A 181 13.94 7.33 6.58
C ALA A 181 15.47 7.24 6.74
N GLU A 182 15.94 6.82 7.91
CA GLU A 182 17.36 6.61 8.17
C GLU A 182 17.71 5.13 7.99
N HIS A 183 18.04 4.76 6.76
CA HIS A 183 18.39 3.39 6.42
C HIS A 183 19.49 3.34 5.36
N SER A 184 19.35 2.59 4.29
CA SER A 184 20.34 2.48 3.22
C SER A 184 20.10 3.50 2.10
N GLY A 185 21.17 4.02 1.51
CA GLY A 185 21.13 4.84 0.30
C GLY A 185 20.13 6.00 0.37
N ASP A 186 19.16 5.98 -0.52
CA ASP A 186 18.09 6.97 -0.66
C ASP A 186 16.73 6.46 -0.14
N ALA A 187 16.75 5.58 0.88
CA ALA A 187 15.56 5.02 1.52
C ALA A 187 14.58 6.12 1.97
N CYS A 188 13.28 5.84 1.85
CA CYS A 188 12.23 6.77 2.22
C CYS A 188 11.04 6.05 2.86
N GLY A 189 10.20 6.81 3.58
CA GLY A 189 8.87 6.41 3.98
C GLY A 189 7.81 7.11 3.14
N PHE A 190 6.55 6.70 3.32
CA PHE A 190 5.41 7.30 2.63
C PHE A 190 4.31 7.70 3.62
N VAL A 191 3.78 8.91 3.46
CA VAL A 191 2.53 9.32 4.12
C VAL A 191 1.43 9.43 3.08
N PHE A 192 0.49 8.50 3.10
CA PHE A 192 -0.66 8.50 2.21
C PHE A 192 -1.77 9.38 2.77
N HIS A 193 -2.41 10.15 1.89
CA HIS A 193 -3.62 10.91 2.14
C HIS A 193 -4.74 10.27 1.34
N VAL A 194 -5.72 9.67 2.03
CA VAL A 194 -6.80 8.90 1.42
C VAL A 194 -8.12 9.64 1.58
N GLY A 195 -8.85 9.81 0.48
CA GLY A 195 -10.14 10.50 0.42
C GLY A 195 -10.02 11.93 -0.12
N ASP A 196 -11.16 12.45 -0.57
CA ASP A 196 -11.34 13.77 -1.17
C ASP A 196 -11.96 14.81 -0.21
N GLY A 197 -12.16 14.40 1.05
CA GLY A 197 -12.75 15.23 2.10
C GLY A 197 -11.82 16.34 2.61
N THR A 198 -12.37 17.24 3.43
CA THR A 198 -11.62 18.32 4.09
C THR A 198 -10.52 17.83 5.03
N ARG A 199 -10.61 16.58 5.46
CA ARG A 199 -9.60 15.87 6.26
C ARG A 199 -9.39 14.47 5.68
N PRO A 200 -8.33 14.23 4.90
CA PRO A 200 -8.00 12.89 4.42
C PRO A 200 -7.60 11.98 5.58
N PHE A 201 -7.85 10.68 5.43
CA PHE A 201 -7.28 9.66 6.31
C PHE A 201 -5.78 9.53 6.00
N ARG A 202 -4.94 9.65 7.02
CA ARG A 202 -3.49 9.70 6.87
C ARG A 202 -2.84 8.42 7.34
N ILE A 203 -2.06 7.78 6.45
CA ILE A 203 -1.36 6.52 6.72
C ILE A 203 0.14 6.78 6.55
N TYR A 204 0.93 6.59 7.60
CA TYR A 204 2.38 6.62 7.53
C TYR A 204 2.94 5.21 7.52
N VAL A 205 3.65 4.85 6.45
CA VAL A 205 4.46 3.63 6.33
C VAL A 205 5.91 4.04 6.40
N THR A 206 6.61 3.63 7.46
CA THR A 206 7.99 4.07 7.70
C THR A 206 8.98 3.51 6.67
N GLY A 207 8.70 2.33 6.08
CA GLY A 207 9.75 1.49 5.54
C GLY A 207 10.69 1.01 6.64
N ASP A 208 11.87 0.54 6.24
CA ASP A 208 12.96 0.25 7.17
C ASP A 208 13.65 1.54 7.57
N THR A 209 13.88 1.74 8.87
CA THR A 209 14.55 2.93 9.41
C THR A 209 15.04 2.71 10.83
N LEU A 210 16.20 3.28 11.16
CA LEU A 210 16.60 3.55 12.54
C LEU A 210 15.73 4.67 13.12
N TYR A 211 15.68 4.76 14.45
CA TYR A 211 15.06 5.91 15.08
C TYR A 211 15.94 7.17 14.88
N ASN A 212 15.29 8.22 14.37
CA ASN A 212 15.86 9.56 14.25
C ASN A 212 14.75 10.59 14.52
N SER A 213 15.07 11.70 15.17
CA SER A 213 14.10 12.77 15.45
C SER A 213 13.50 13.38 14.19
N ASP A 214 14.21 13.33 13.05
CA ASP A 214 13.74 13.86 11.76
C ASP A 214 12.61 13.01 11.13
N LEU A 215 12.35 11.80 11.66
CA LEU A 215 11.16 11.02 11.35
C LEU A 215 9.86 11.72 11.79
N VAL A 216 9.96 12.64 12.77
CA VAL A 216 8.83 13.39 13.32
C VAL A 216 8.77 14.77 12.65
N SER A 217 8.03 14.86 11.58
CA SER A 217 7.85 16.08 10.77
C SER A 217 6.37 16.48 10.71
N GLU A 218 6.07 17.64 10.13
CA GLU A 218 4.68 18.05 9.88
C GLU A 218 3.90 16.98 9.07
N ALA A 219 4.58 16.34 8.13
CA ALA A 219 3.96 15.30 7.31
C ALA A 219 3.64 14.01 8.08
N THR A 220 4.37 13.68 9.13
CA THR A 220 4.26 12.41 9.87
C THR A 220 3.52 12.53 11.19
N ARG A 221 3.15 13.77 11.63
CA ARG A 221 2.38 14.01 12.87
C ARG A 221 0.90 13.75 12.66
N ASP A 222 0.21 13.37 13.75
CA ASP A 222 -1.25 13.19 13.85
C ASP A 222 -1.82 12.27 12.76
N VAL A 223 -1.07 11.22 12.39
CA VAL A 223 -1.53 10.22 11.41
C VAL A 223 -2.61 9.31 12.02
N ASP A 224 -3.54 8.87 11.19
CA ASP A 224 -4.62 7.98 11.62
C ASP A 224 -4.16 6.54 11.75
N LEU A 225 -3.14 6.14 10.96
CA LEU A 225 -2.49 4.83 10.99
C LEU A 225 -0.98 4.99 10.79
N LEU A 226 -0.19 4.35 11.64
CA LEU A 226 1.25 4.17 11.48
C LEU A 226 1.55 2.69 11.23
N CYS A 227 2.32 2.37 10.17
CA CYS A 227 2.92 1.07 9.93
C CYS A 227 4.43 1.20 10.19
N VAL A 228 4.97 0.51 11.21
CA VAL A 228 6.31 0.76 11.76
C VAL A 228 7.12 -0.50 11.92
N CYS A 229 8.40 -0.49 11.48
CA CYS A 229 9.34 -1.60 11.69
C CYS A 229 9.74 -1.73 13.16
N ILE A 230 9.85 -2.97 13.67
CA ILE A 230 10.11 -3.24 15.09
C ILE A 230 11.23 -4.26 15.34
N ASN A 231 11.87 -4.78 14.31
CA ASN A 231 12.77 -5.94 14.41
C ASN A 231 14.12 -5.65 15.09
N GLY A 232 14.52 -4.39 15.26
CA GLY A 232 15.75 -3.98 15.99
C GLY A 232 17.05 -4.48 15.37
N LYS A 233 17.05 -4.82 14.08
CA LYS A 233 18.17 -5.41 13.37
C LYS A 233 18.34 -4.77 12.00
N TRP A 234 19.54 -4.86 11.45
CA TRP A 234 19.84 -4.49 10.07
C TRP A 234 19.49 -3.04 9.70
N GLY A 235 19.61 -2.13 10.66
CA GLY A 235 19.30 -0.71 10.44
C GLY A 235 17.82 -0.37 10.67
N ASN A 236 17.12 -1.14 11.51
CA ASN A 236 15.73 -0.91 11.89
C ASN A 236 15.57 -0.62 13.38
N MET A 237 14.53 0.14 13.71
CA MET A 237 14.14 0.44 15.08
C MET A 237 13.89 -0.83 15.90
N SER A 238 14.29 -0.80 17.16
CA SER A 238 13.82 -1.72 18.18
C SER A 238 12.35 -1.45 18.51
N ALA A 239 11.69 -2.41 19.18
CA ALA A 239 10.31 -2.26 19.66
C ALA A 239 10.13 -1.00 20.52
N GLY A 240 11.11 -0.69 21.40
CA GLY A 240 11.07 0.51 22.25
C GLY A 240 11.19 1.82 21.48
N GLU A 241 12.07 1.87 20.47
CA GLU A 241 12.20 3.05 19.60
C GLU A 241 10.96 3.24 18.71
N ALA A 242 10.38 2.15 18.20
CA ALA A 242 9.13 2.19 17.44
C ALA A 242 7.93 2.65 18.30
N ALA A 243 7.85 2.23 19.57
CA ALA A 243 6.85 2.72 20.52
C ALA A 243 7.03 4.23 20.79
N ARG A 244 8.28 4.69 20.95
CA ARG A 244 8.62 6.12 21.09
C ARG A 244 8.15 6.90 19.85
N LEU A 245 8.49 6.47 18.62
CA LEU A 245 8.07 7.12 17.40
C LEU A 245 6.54 7.18 17.30
N THR A 246 5.84 6.09 17.69
CA THR A 246 4.37 6.04 17.73
C THR A 246 3.80 7.16 18.60
N GLY A 247 4.37 7.38 19.80
CA GLY A 247 3.96 8.46 20.70
C GLY A 247 4.27 9.86 20.15
N GLU A 248 5.47 10.06 19.59
CA GLU A 248 5.94 11.36 19.08
C GLU A 248 5.22 11.79 17.80
N THR A 249 4.79 10.84 16.96
CA THR A 249 3.95 11.12 15.80
C THR A 249 2.48 11.36 16.15
N GLY A 250 2.05 11.03 17.37
CA GLY A 250 0.64 11.13 17.76
C GLY A 250 -0.28 10.21 16.96
N ALA A 251 0.25 9.08 16.48
CA ALA A 251 -0.52 8.12 15.70
C ALA A 251 -1.69 7.57 16.50
N LYS A 252 -2.89 7.54 15.92
CA LYS A 252 -4.09 7.01 16.59
C LYS A 252 -4.11 5.48 16.63
N ARG A 253 -3.60 4.87 15.56
CA ARG A 253 -3.52 3.41 15.39
C ARG A 253 -2.14 3.05 14.89
N VAL A 254 -1.65 1.88 15.28
CA VAL A 254 -0.34 1.39 14.84
C VAL A 254 -0.38 -0.09 14.51
N ILE A 255 0.23 -0.46 13.40
CA ILE A 255 0.50 -1.83 12.98
C ILE A 255 2.02 -1.99 12.99
N PRO A 256 2.60 -2.82 13.87
CA PRO A 256 4.02 -3.18 13.78
C PRO A 256 4.24 -4.11 12.58
N MET A 257 5.38 -4.00 11.95
CA MET A 257 5.79 -4.80 10.81
C MET A 257 7.23 -5.30 10.95
N HIS A 258 7.71 -6.05 9.97
CA HIS A 258 9.06 -6.58 9.87
C HIS A 258 9.35 -7.70 10.89
N TYR A 259 8.39 -8.61 11.07
CA TYR A 259 8.53 -9.81 11.92
C TYR A 259 7.82 -11.03 11.28
N GLY A 260 8.14 -12.23 11.79
CA GLY A 260 7.43 -13.47 11.45
C GLY A 260 7.66 -14.04 10.06
N VAL A 261 8.41 -13.36 9.17
CA VAL A 261 8.66 -13.81 7.79
C VAL A 261 10.01 -14.48 7.64
N MET A 262 11.07 -13.95 8.22
CA MET A 262 12.43 -14.47 8.09
C MET A 262 12.99 -14.96 9.42
N ALA A 263 13.59 -16.16 9.44
CA ALA A 263 14.11 -16.78 10.65
C ALA A 263 15.19 -15.93 11.35
N ASN A 264 16.06 -15.28 10.59
CA ASN A 264 17.16 -14.46 11.11
C ASN A 264 16.79 -12.98 11.32
N ASN A 265 15.63 -12.55 10.82
CA ASN A 265 15.20 -11.15 10.83
C ASN A 265 13.76 -11.01 11.33
N THR A 266 13.57 -11.35 12.60
CA THR A 266 12.28 -11.33 13.29
C THR A 266 12.45 -10.99 14.77
N VAL A 267 11.37 -10.57 15.39
CA VAL A 267 11.20 -10.31 16.82
C VAL A 267 9.81 -10.79 17.23
N ASP A 268 9.58 -11.05 18.52
CA ASP A 268 8.24 -11.26 19.05
C ASP A 268 7.48 -9.93 19.07
N PRO A 269 6.39 -9.77 18.32
CA PRO A 269 5.64 -8.52 18.28
C PRO A 269 4.98 -8.15 19.62
N ALA A 270 4.85 -9.08 20.57
CA ALA A 270 4.39 -8.78 21.92
C ALA A 270 5.31 -7.77 22.62
N THR A 271 6.62 -7.79 22.34
CA THR A 271 7.56 -6.82 22.88
C THR A 271 7.20 -5.37 22.52
N PHE A 272 6.64 -5.14 21.33
CA PHE A 272 6.18 -3.81 20.92
C PHE A 272 4.93 -3.38 21.71
N VAL A 273 4.00 -4.31 21.95
CA VAL A 273 2.80 -4.04 22.78
C VAL A 273 3.19 -3.64 24.19
N ASP A 274 4.15 -4.39 24.78
CA ASP A 274 4.66 -4.11 26.11
C ASP A 274 5.35 -2.74 26.19
N GLU A 275 6.15 -2.38 25.18
CA GLU A 275 6.83 -1.07 25.10
C GLU A 275 5.84 0.10 24.93
N VAL A 276 4.80 -0.05 24.10
CA VAL A 276 3.72 0.94 23.95
C VAL A 276 3.04 1.18 25.30
N ALA A 277 2.73 0.10 26.06
CA ALA A 277 2.13 0.21 27.37
C ALA A 277 3.09 0.84 28.41
N LEU A 278 4.36 0.41 28.44
CA LEU A 278 5.39 0.91 29.34
C LEU A 278 5.63 2.42 29.17
N GLN A 279 5.63 2.89 27.94
CA GLN A 279 5.84 4.31 27.61
C GLN A 279 4.55 5.14 27.69
N GLY A 280 3.40 4.54 28.01
CA GLY A 280 2.11 5.23 28.14
C GLY A 280 1.58 5.80 26.81
N VAL A 281 1.98 5.25 25.67
CA VAL A 281 1.55 5.70 24.34
C VAL A 281 0.08 5.36 24.12
N GLN A 282 -0.72 6.36 23.70
CA GLN A 282 -2.18 6.25 23.59
C GLN A 282 -2.64 5.79 22.18
N ALA A 283 -1.86 4.99 21.47
CA ALA A 283 -2.23 4.43 20.17
C ALA A 283 -2.92 3.07 20.33
N GLN A 284 -3.90 2.80 19.48
CA GLN A 284 -4.48 1.46 19.35
C GLN A 284 -3.50 0.56 18.58
N VAL A 285 -2.84 -0.37 19.27
CA VAL A 285 -1.99 -1.37 18.62
C VAL A 285 -2.83 -2.47 17.96
N ARG A 286 -2.56 -2.78 16.71
CA ARG A 286 -3.16 -3.93 16.02
C ARG A 286 -2.06 -4.85 15.50
N LEU A 287 -1.91 -6.02 16.10
CA LEU A 287 -1.11 -7.10 15.55
C LEU A 287 -1.93 -7.81 14.46
N LEU A 288 -1.48 -7.73 13.23
CA LEU A 288 -2.07 -8.47 12.12
C LEU A 288 -1.31 -9.78 11.89
N GLY A 289 -2.04 -10.85 11.58
CA GLY A 289 -1.47 -12.05 10.96
C GLY A 289 -1.06 -11.77 9.52
N ILE A 290 -0.04 -12.48 9.01
CA ILE A 290 0.38 -12.37 7.60
C ILE A 290 -0.79 -12.76 6.70
N GLY A 291 -1.17 -11.87 5.80
CA GLY A 291 -2.36 -12.00 4.94
C GLY A 291 -3.67 -11.54 5.58
N GLU A 292 -3.67 -11.14 6.86
CA GLU A 292 -4.86 -10.59 7.52
C GLU A 292 -5.17 -9.19 7.00
N SER A 293 -6.47 -8.91 6.86
CA SER A 293 -6.99 -7.60 6.45
C SER A 293 -7.73 -6.92 7.58
N TRP A 294 -7.68 -5.58 7.59
CA TRP A 294 -8.38 -4.73 8.55
C TRP A 294 -9.10 -3.58 7.83
N LEU A 295 -10.37 -3.34 8.18
CA LEU A 295 -11.16 -2.21 7.70
C LEU A 295 -11.14 -1.10 8.74
N LEU A 296 -10.67 0.07 8.34
CA LEU A 296 -10.50 1.26 9.17
C LEU A 296 -11.55 2.31 8.81
N SER A 297 -12.15 2.95 9.80
CA SER A 297 -13.03 4.11 9.61
C SER A 297 -12.33 5.39 10.05
N PHE A 298 -12.59 6.52 9.38
CA PHE A 298 -12.04 7.85 9.62
C PHE A 298 -13.13 8.92 9.82
#